data_08b79d53a664f546c5816c8b90d22222
#
_entry.id   08b79d53a664f546c5816c8b90d22222
#
_cell.length_a   1.000
_cell.length_b   1.000
_cell.length_c   1.000
_cell.angle_alpha   90.00
_cell.angle_beta   90.00
_cell.angle_gamma   90.00
#
_symmetry.space_group_name_H-M   'P 1'
#
loop_
_entity.id
_entity.type
_entity.pdbx_description
1 polymer ?
#
loop_
_entity_poly.entity_id
_entity_poly.type
_entity_poly.pdbx_seq_one_letter_code
_entity_poly.pdbx_strand_id
1 'polypeptide(L)'
;MPLRPFQIFFPFSAWRGLVRLWLEVIRAQPDHRAALRQLLTLHADTYLAMDRGAVDYGDGEHPKHRLTDYHDFFVSRIAVGERVLDVGCGIGSVARDIAQERDATVVGIDSSPWALDIARARFSHPRVTYLLTDALDYTSETSFDVVILSNVVEHIGPRIPFLRSLPERVDARRLLIRVPALNRHWTVPLARELGLPYFSDPDHEVEYLPDSLRDELAQSGWEMATPTLAWGEIWVEARLGVDRGWDGANL
;
A
#
# COMPACT_ATOMS: atom_id res chain seq x y z
N MET A 1 7.38 -28.70 8.71
CA MET A 1 8.24 -29.55 7.86
C MET A 1 8.03 -29.05 6.43
N PRO A 2 8.95 -28.33 5.79
CA PRO A 2 8.72 -27.81 4.45
C PRO A 2 8.63 -28.99 3.48
N LEU A 3 7.56 -29.03 2.69
CA LEU A 3 7.40 -29.96 1.59
C LEU A 3 8.60 -29.75 0.65
N ARG A 4 9.46 -30.78 0.52
CA ARG A 4 10.52 -30.75 -0.48
C ARG A 4 9.85 -30.57 -1.84
N PRO A 5 10.30 -29.62 -2.68
CA PRO A 5 9.77 -29.47 -4.02
C PRO A 5 10.01 -30.78 -4.75
N PHE A 6 8.95 -31.40 -5.29
CA PHE A 6 9.08 -32.46 -6.27
C PHE A 6 9.95 -31.91 -7.39
N GLN A 7 11.14 -32.46 -7.57
CA GLN A 7 11.95 -32.21 -8.76
C GLN A 7 11.17 -32.78 -9.95
N ILE A 8 10.43 -31.91 -10.60
CA ILE A 8 9.65 -32.27 -11.78
C ILE A 8 10.65 -32.40 -12.92
N PHE A 9 10.87 -33.62 -13.40
CA PHE A 9 11.81 -33.99 -14.47
C PHE A 9 11.41 -33.45 -15.87
N PHE A 10 10.36 -32.60 -15.96
CA PHE A 10 9.97 -31.99 -17.22
C PHE A 10 10.58 -30.60 -17.38
N PRO A 11 11.19 -30.28 -18.54
CA PRO A 11 11.68 -28.94 -18.79
C PRO A 11 10.52 -27.94 -18.78
N PHE A 12 10.75 -26.75 -18.27
CA PHE A 12 9.73 -25.67 -18.17
C PHE A 12 9.01 -25.41 -19.50
N SER A 13 9.71 -25.57 -20.64
CA SER A 13 9.14 -25.43 -21.98
C SER A 13 7.99 -26.41 -22.27
N ALA A 14 8.08 -27.65 -21.78
CA ALA A 14 7.03 -28.66 -21.95
C ALA A 14 5.80 -28.30 -21.09
N TRP A 15 6.01 -27.91 -19.83
CA TRP A 15 4.94 -27.42 -18.96
C TRP A 15 4.24 -26.20 -19.54
N ARG A 16 5.01 -25.24 -20.06
CA ARG A 16 4.46 -24.06 -20.72
C ARG A 16 3.57 -24.40 -21.90
N GLY A 17 3.90 -25.42 -22.67
CA GLY A 17 3.09 -25.94 -23.77
C GLY A 17 1.74 -26.47 -23.29
N LEU A 18 1.74 -27.29 -22.24
CA LEU A 18 0.53 -27.86 -21.64
C LEU A 18 -0.37 -26.77 -21.04
N VAL A 19 0.21 -25.82 -20.31
CA VAL A 19 -0.53 -24.67 -19.75
C VAL A 19 -1.17 -23.86 -20.85
N ARG A 20 -0.45 -23.55 -21.94
CA ARG A 20 -1.03 -22.83 -23.09
C ARG A 20 -2.21 -23.56 -23.71
N LEU A 21 -2.08 -24.87 -23.93
CA LEU A 21 -3.17 -25.67 -24.46
C LEU A 21 -4.39 -25.63 -23.55
N TRP A 22 -4.18 -25.76 -22.25
CA TRP A 22 -5.26 -25.69 -21.26
C TRP A 22 -5.96 -24.33 -21.25
N LEU A 23 -5.21 -23.23 -21.32
CA LEU A 23 -5.75 -21.87 -21.41
C LEU A 23 -6.60 -21.69 -22.68
N GLU A 24 -6.17 -22.28 -23.83
CA GLU A 24 -6.96 -22.26 -25.07
C GLU A 24 -8.25 -23.08 -24.95
N VAL A 25 -8.24 -24.20 -24.24
CA VAL A 25 -9.43 -24.99 -23.95
C VAL A 25 -10.43 -24.18 -23.11
N ILE A 26 -9.94 -23.46 -22.09
CA ILE A 26 -10.80 -22.57 -21.29
C ILE A 26 -11.39 -21.47 -22.19
N ARG A 27 -10.56 -20.80 -22.99
CA ARG A 27 -10.96 -19.70 -23.87
C ARG A 27 -12.02 -20.12 -24.90
N ALA A 28 -11.95 -21.36 -25.39
CA ALA A 28 -12.82 -21.91 -26.42
C ALA A 28 -14.19 -22.41 -25.89
N GLN A 29 -14.46 -22.32 -24.59
CA GLN A 29 -15.76 -22.72 -24.02
C GLN A 29 -16.90 -21.87 -24.63
N PRO A 30 -18.09 -22.46 -24.86
CA PRO A 30 -19.24 -21.75 -25.38
C PRO A 30 -19.74 -20.61 -24.47
N ASP A 31 -19.64 -20.80 -23.17
CA ASP A 31 -19.90 -19.72 -22.19
C ASP A 31 -18.66 -18.84 -22.01
N HIS A 32 -18.59 -17.78 -22.83
CA HIS A 32 -17.47 -16.85 -22.79
C HIS A 32 -17.37 -16.09 -21.46
N ARG A 33 -18.48 -15.89 -20.73
CA ARG A 33 -18.46 -15.28 -19.41
C ARG A 33 -17.80 -16.20 -18.40
N ALA A 34 -18.17 -17.47 -18.37
CA ALA A 34 -17.55 -18.46 -17.50
C ALA A 34 -16.06 -18.65 -17.84
N ALA A 35 -15.72 -18.75 -19.12
CA ALA A 35 -14.34 -18.83 -19.59
C ALA A 35 -13.47 -17.65 -19.09
N LEU A 36 -13.98 -16.43 -19.24
CA LEU A 36 -13.26 -15.23 -18.82
C LEU A 36 -13.10 -15.14 -17.30
N ARG A 37 -14.12 -15.55 -16.53
CA ARG A 37 -14.01 -15.66 -15.06
C ARG A 37 -12.89 -16.61 -14.65
N GLN A 38 -12.78 -17.79 -15.28
CA GLN A 38 -11.72 -18.76 -15.00
C GLN A 38 -10.34 -18.17 -15.32
N LEU A 39 -10.18 -17.51 -16.48
CA LEU A 39 -8.90 -16.91 -16.87
C LEU A 39 -8.48 -15.80 -15.92
N LEU A 40 -9.40 -14.95 -15.47
CA LEU A 40 -9.11 -13.89 -14.50
C LEU A 40 -8.74 -14.43 -13.12
N THR A 41 -9.40 -15.51 -12.67
CA THR A 41 -9.04 -16.20 -11.42
C THR A 41 -7.62 -16.75 -11.50
N LEU A 42 -7.28 -17.45 -12.59
CA LEU A 42 -5.91 -17.97 -12.81
C LEU A 42 -4.86 -16.85 -12.91
N HIS A 43 -5.22 -15.73 -13.50
CA HIS A 43 -4.36 -14.56 -13.55
C HIS A 43 -4.07 -14.04 -12.13
N ALA A 44 -5.09 -13.92 -11.28
CA ALA A 44 -4.92 -13.50 -9.89
C ALA A 44 -4.06 -14.47 -9.09
N ASP A 45 -4.30 -15.80 -9.20
CA ASP A 45 -3.50 -16.83 -8.53
C ASP A 45 -2.03 -16.78 -8.96
N THR A 46 -1.80 -16.56 -10.27
CA THR A 46 -0.45 -16.45 -10.82
C THR A 46 0.24 -15.17 -10.32
N TYR A 47 -0.50 -14.07 -10.23
CA TYR A 47 0.03 -12.80 -9.71
C TYR A 47 0.47 -12.94 -8.24
N LEU A 48 -0.37 -13.53 -7.39
CA LEU A 48 -0.02 -13.81 -5.99
C LEU A 48 1.19 -14.74 -5.84
N ALA A 49 1.31 -15.74 -6.71
CA ALA A 49 2.48 -16.62 -6.70
C ALA A 49 3.76 -15.89 -7.12
N MET A 50 3.67 -14.97 -8.11
CA MET A 50 4.80 -14.12 -8.50
C MET A 50 5.19 -13.15 -7.40
N ASP A 51 4.24 -12.54 -6.71
CA ASP A 51 4.48 -11.58 -5.62
C ASP A 51 5.28 -12.26 -4.49
N ARG A 52 4.84 -13.45 -4.05
CA ARG A 52 5.56 -14.25 -3.05
C ARG A 52 6.95 -14.65 -3.54
N GLY A 53 7.04 -15.12 -4.78
CA GLY A 53 8.33 -15.49 -5.39
C GLY A 53 9.28 -14.28 -5.55
N ALA A 54 8.73 -13.07 -5.70
CA ALA A 54 9.53 -11.85 -5.73
C ALA A 54 10.13 -11.53 -4.36
N VAL A 55 9.38 -11.73 -3.27
CA VAL A 55 9.90 -11.59 -1.89
C VAL A 55 11.02 -12.60 -1.63
N ASP A 56 10.83 -13.88 -2.05
CA ASP A 56 11.88 -14.92 -1.92
C ASP A 56 13.13 -14.56 -2.74
N TYR A 57 12.97 -14.05 -3.96
CA TYR A 57 14.06 -13.58 -4.81
C TYR A 57 14.82 -12.39 -4.22
N GLY A 58 14.15 -11.55 -3.47
CA GLY A 58 14.72 -10.38 -2.81
C GLY A 58 15.17 -10.61 -1.37
N ASP A 59 15.42 -11.87 -0.95
CA ASP A 59 15.86 -12.23 0.40
C ASP A 59 14.95 -11.66 1.51
N GLY A 60 13.62 -11.70 1.26
CA GLY A 60 12.59 -11.22 2.19
C GLY A 60 12.23 -9.74 2.03
N GLU A 61 12.78 -9.06 1.05
CA GLU A 61 12.37 -7.72 0.64
C GLU A 61 11.88 -7.73 -0.81
N HIS A 62 10.66 -7.23 -1.05
CA HIS A 62 10.11 -7.25 -2.39
C HIS A 62 10.91 -6.34 -3.34
N PRO A 63 11.36 -6.79 -4.53
CA PRO A 63 12.18 -6.01 -5.47
C PRO A 63 11.56 -4.69 -5.91
N LYS A 64 10.23 -4.49 -5.75
CA LYS A 64 9.57 -3.23 -6.03
C LYS A 64 10.21 -2.05 -5.28
N HIS A 65 10.72 -2.27 -4.06
CA HIS A 65 11.38 -1.23 -3.26
C HIS A 65 12.50 -0.55 -4.05
N ARG A 66 13.34 -1.31 -4.73
CA ARG A 66 14.47 -0.80 -5.53
C ARG A 66 14.17 -0.55 -7.01
N LEU A 67 13.06 -1.11 -7.56
CA LEU A 67 12.75 -1.01 -9.00
C LEU A 67 11.78 0.11 -9.33
N THR A 68 11.01 0.56 -8.35
CA THR A 68 9.99 1.60 -8.54
C THR A 68 10.38 2.93 -7.92
N ASP A 69 11.47 2.97 -7.16
CA ASP A 69 12.00 4.13 -6.43
C ASP A 69 10.94 4.85 -5.57
N TYR A 70 9.93 4.10 -5.08
CA TYR A 70 8.83 4.72 -4.37
C TYR A 70 9.26 5.30 -3.01
N HIS A 71 10.37 4.82 -2.42
CA HIS A 71 10.94 5.43 -1.22
C HIS A 71 11.33 6.88 -1.49
N ASP A 72 11.83 7.18 -2.70
CA ASP A 72 12.25 8.52 -3.11
C ASP A 72 11.08 9.53 -3.10
N PHE A 73 9.85 9.04 -3.33
CA PHE A 73 8.66 9.87 -3.16
C PHE A 73 8.54 10.44 -1.74
N PHE A 74 8.80 9.62 -0.73
CA PHE A 74 8.77 10.04 0.67
C PHE A 74 10.02 10.83 1.03
N VAL A 75 11.20 10.27 0.78
CA VAL A 75 12.49 10.86 1.11
C VAL A 75 12.62 12.28 0.53
N SER A 76 12.31 12.48 -0.75
CA SER A 76 12.45 13.79 -1.40
C SER A 76 11.53 14.88 -0.84
N ARG A 77 10.45 14.51 -0.16
CA ARG A 77 9.45 15.42 0.41
C ARG A 77 9.63 15.69 1.90
N ILE A 78 10.60 15.06 2.54
CA ILE A 78 10.92 15.25 3.95
C ILE A 78 12.14 16.17 4.04
N ALA A 79 12.03 17.24 4.82
CA ALA A 79 13.14 18.15 5.07
C ALA A 79 14.13 17.54 6.08
N VAL A 80 15.36 18.02 6.06
CA VAL A 80 16.40 17.58 6.99
C VAL A 80 15.98 17.87 8.43
N GLY A 81 16.03 16.84 9.28
CA GLY A 81 15.75 16.95 10.71
C GLY A 81 14.26 16.91 11.09
N GLU A 82 13.34 16.75 10.13
CA GLU A 82 11.91 16.61 10.43
C GLU A 82 11.61 15.37 11.31
N ARG A 83 10.51 15.47 12.05
CA ARG A 83 9.92 14.36 12.81
C ARG A 83 8.82 13.72 11.98
N VAL A 84 8.96 12.44 11.75
CA VAL A 84 8.10 11.66 10.86
C VAL A 84 7.38 10.56 11.64
N LEU A 85 6.08 10.43 11.46
CA LEU A 85 5.30 9.26 11.87
C LEU A 85 5.04 8.40 10.65
N ASP A 86 5.58 7.18 10.64
CA ASP A 86 5.34 6.17 9.59
C ASP A 86 4.31 5.17 10.11
N VAL A 87 3.05 5.34 9.70
CA VAL A 87 1.93 4.49 10.10
C VAL A 87 1.87 3.28 9.19
N GLY A 88 1.77 2.07 9.78
CA GLY A 88 1.88 0.82 9.04
C GLY A 88 3.27 0.66 8.43
N CYS A 89 4.33 0.91 9.21
CA CYS A 89 5.70 0.94 8.72
C CYS A 89 6.23 -0.41 8.21
N GLY A 90 5.50 -1.49 8.41
CA GLY A 90 5.86 -2.84 7.98
C GLY A 90 7.25 -3.25 8.48
N ILE A 91 8.08 -3.71 7.55
CA ILE A 91 9.46 -4.12 7.85
C ILE A 91 10.43 -2.95 8.08
N GLY A 92 9.97 -1.68 7.99
CA GLY A 92 10.73 -0.49 8.37
C GLY A 92 11.70 0.04 7.32
N SER A 93 11.68 -0.45 6.08
CA SER A 93 12.62 -0.03 5.04
C SER A 93 12.49 1.44 4.68
N VAL A 94 11.26 1.95 4.54
CA VAL A 94 10.98 3.39 4.28
C VAL A 94 11.45 4.25 5.45
N ALA A 95 11.09 3.87 6.68
CA ALA A 95 11.49 4.60 7.88
C ALA A 95 13.00 4.75 8.01
N ARG A 96 13.76 3.66 7.74
CA ARG A 96 15.21 3.66 7.77
C ARG A 96 15.79 4.59 6.70
N ASP A 97 15.31 4.53 5.46
CA ASP A 97 15.83 5.35 4.36
C ASP A 97 15.60 6.85 4.61
N ILE A 98 14.43 7.22 5.14
CA ILE A 98 14.13 8.59 5.55
C ILE A 98 15.09 9.06 6.64
N ALA A 99 15.29 8.28 7.69
CA ALA A 99 16.18 8.63 8.77
C ALA A 99 17.64 8.78 8.30
N GLN A 100 18.09 7.91 7.41
CA GLN A 100 19.44 7.89 6.87
C GLN A 100 19.71 9.07 5.92
N GLU A 101 18.77 9.38 5.03
CA GLU A 101 18.99 10.35 3.96
C GLU A 101 18.60 11.79 4.36
N ARG A 102 17.71 11.94 5.34
CA ARG A 102 17.18 13.24 5.78
C ARG A 102 17.56 13.60 7.21
N ASP A 103 18.36 12.79 7.89
CA ASP A 103 18.68 13.00 9.30
C ASP A 103 17.41 13.19 10.17
N ALA A 104 16.30 12.67 9.69
CA ALA A 104 14.97 12.78 10.29
C ALA A 104 14.83 11.83 11.49
N THR A 105 14.01 12.24 12.46
CA THR A 105 13.62 11.34 13.56
C THR A 105 12.31 10.64 13.18
N VAL A 106 12.31 9.34 13.10
CA VAL A 106 11.15 8.56 12.62
C VAL A 106 10.59 7.69 13.74
N VAL A 107 9.28 7.74 13.94
CA VAL A 107 8.53 6.76 14.72
C VAL A 107 7.73 5.93 13.73
N GLY A 108 8.09 4.64 13.61
CA GLY A 108 7.34 3.66 12.83
C GLY A 108 6.38 2.89 13.74
N ILE A 109 5.11 2.85 13.37
CA ILE A 109 4.12 2.06 14.08
C ILE A 109 3.52 0.98 13.16
N ASP A 110 3.31 -0.22 13.71
CA ASP A 110 2.68 -1.32 12.99
C ASP A 110 1.97 -2.25 13.98
N SER A 111 0.90 -2.91 13.54
CA SER A 111 0.16 -3.88 14.33
C SER A 111 0.73 -5.30 14.24
N SER A 112 1.68 -5.55 13.33
CA SER A 112 2.31 -6.84 13.10
C SER A 112 3.60 -7.01 13.92
N PRO A 113 3.62 -7.87 14.96
CA PRO A 113 4.86 -8.16 15.68
C PRO A 113 5.95 -8.73 14.77
N TRP A 114 5.54 -9.58 13.81
CA TRP A 114 6.48 -10.20 12.86
C TRP A 114 7.18 -9.16 11.97
N ALA A 115 6.44 -8.18 11.46
CA ALA A 115 7.01 -7.11 10.62
C ALA A 115 8.00 -6.26 11.45
N LEU A 116 7.63 -5.93 12.68
CA LEU A 116 8.48 -5.14 13.58
C LEU A 116 9.74 -5.89 14.06
N ASP A 117 9.71 -7.21 14.18
CA ASP A 117 10.89 -8.00 14.47
C ASP A 117 11.90 -7.92 13.32
N ILE A 118 11.43 -7.96 12.08
CA ILE A 118 12.27 -7.73 10.89
C ILE A 118 12.78 -6.30 10.85
N ALA A 119 11.91 -5.31 11.12
CA ALA A 119 12.28 -3.89 11.14
C ALA A 119 13.44 -3.63 12.12
N ARG A 120 13.34 -4.14 13.34
CA ARG A 120 14.40 -4.01 14.36
C ARG A 120 15.66 -4.75 14.00
N ALA A 121 15.57 -5.92 13.36
CA ALA A 121 16.72 -6.74 13.01
C ALA A 121 17.47 -6.23 11.76
N ARG A 122 16.76 -5.74 10.73
CA ARG A 122 17.35 -5.43 9.43
C ARG A 122 17.39 -3.95 9.09
N PHE A 123 16.45 -3.16 9.63
CA PHE A 123 16.25 -1.75 9.29
C PHE A 123 16.36 -0.83 10.51
N SER A 124 17.12 -1.26 11.53
CA SER A 124 17.41 -0.42 12.70
C SER A 124 18.28 0.79 12.33
N HIS A 125 17.95 1.93 12.93
CA HIS A 125 18.72 3.17 12.77
C HIS A 125 18.63 3.98 14.08
N PRO A 126 19.68 4.73 14.54
CA PRO A 126 19.65 5.46 15.81
C PRO A 126 18.51 6.48 15.91
N ARG A 127 17.99 6.97 14.78
CA ARG A 127 16.88 7.93 14.72
C ARG A 127 15.53 7.30 14.42
N VAL A 128 15.42 5.96 14.42
CA VAL A 128 14.16 5.24 14.18
C VAL A 128 13.74 4.49 15.43
N THR A 129 12.49 4.67 15.83
CA THR A 129 11.84 3.91 16.89
C THR A 129 10.66 3.14 16.33
N TYR A 130 10.58 1.84 16.59
CA TYR A 130 9.49 0.97 16.15
C TYR A 130 8.58 0.59 17.33
N LEU A 131 7.28 0.89 17.20
CA LEU A 131 6.26 0.63 18.22
C LEU A 131 5.20 -0.33 17.71
N LEU A 132 4.86 -1.33 18.53
CA LEU A 132 3.75 -2.25 18.27
C LEU A 132 2.46 -1.61 18.75
N THR A 133 1.63 -1.14 17.83
CA THR A 133 0.34 -0.54 18.14
C THR A 133 -0.56 -0.49 16.90
N ASP A 134 -1.86 -0.42 17.11
CA ASP A 134 -2.81 -0.16 16.04
C ASP A 134 -2.81 1.32 15.66
N ALA A 135 -2.96 1.61 14.36
CA ALA A 135 -3.06 2.98 13.84
C ALA A 135 -4.23 3.76 14.45
N LEU A 136 -5.32 3.08 14.77
CA LEU A 136 -6.52 3.68 15.36
C LEU A 136 -6.35 4.03 16.84
N ASP A 137 -5.40 3.43 17.53
CA ASP A 137 -5.19 3.61 18.98
C ASP A 137 -4.01 4.56 19.28
N TYR A 138 -3.08 4.76 18.34
CA TYR A 138 -1.87 5.53 18.57
C TYR A 138 -2.15 7.01 18.78
N THR A 139 -1.60 7.57 19.84
CA THR A 139 -1.55 9.00 20.15
C THR A 139 -0.15 9.41 20.57
N SER A 140 0.19 10.68 20.42
CA SER A 140 1.50 11.20 20.82
C SER A 140 1.38 12.58 21.43
N GLU A 141 2.10 12.83 22.52
CA GLU A 141 2.25 14.16 23.10
C GLU A 141 3.27 15.03 22.32
N THR A 142 4.03 14.39 21.41
CA THR A 142 5.02 15.07 20.59
C THR A 142 4.49 15.23 19.18
N SER A 143 4.59 16.45 18.64
CA SER A 143 4.18 16.76 17.26
C SER A 143 5.03 16.05 16.21
N PHE A 144 4.44 15.82 15.06
CA PHE A 144 5.12 15.35 13.86
C PHE A 144 4.96 16.37 12.73
N ASP A 145 6.04 16.61 11.99
CA ASP A 145 6.01 17.48 10.81
C ASP A 145 5.25 16.81 9.66
N VAL A 146 5.28 15.47 9.59
CA VAL A 146 4.63 14.70 8.55
C VAL A 146 4.21 13.31 9.04
N VAL A 147 3.06 12.84 8.57
CA VAL A 147 2.59 11.45 8.70
C VAL A 147 2.67 10.77 7.34
N ILE A 148 3.25 9.58 7.30
CA ILE A 148 3.28 8.71 6.14
C ILE A 148 2.18 7.65 6.28
N LEU A 149 1.44 7.45 5.20
CA LEU A 149 0.38 6.46 5.04
C LEU A 149 0.65 5.70 3.72
N SER A 150 1.61 4.76 3.77
CA SER A 150 2.04 4.00 2.58
C SER A 150 1.34 2.65 2.54
N ASN A 151 0.29 2.52 1.74
CA ASN A 151 -0.59 1.35 1.68
C ASN A 151 -1.20 1.02 3.05
N VAL A 152 -1.88 2.00 3.63
CA VAL A 152 -2.50 1.90 4.96
C VAL A 152 -3.98 2.29 4.92
N VAL A 153 -4.31 3.41 4.29
CA VAL A 153 -5.67 3.98 4.31
C VAL A 153 -6.70 3.01 3.75
N GLU A 154 -6.32 2.24 2.73
CA GLU A 154 -7.17 1.24 2.10
C GLU A 154 -7.58 0.08 3.02
N HIS A 155 -6.85 -0.16 4.10
CA HIS A 155 -7.15 -1.20 5.10
C HIS A 155 -7.99 -0.68 6.27
N ILE A 156 -8.19 0.64 6.38
CA ILE A 156 -8.89 1.24 7.51
C ILE A 156 -10.38 1.37 7.20
N GLY A 157 -11.24 0.66 7.93
CA GLY A 157 -12.69 0.78 7.79
C GLY A 157 -13.19 2.21 8.05
N PRO A 158 -12.95 2.81 9.24
CA PRO A 158 -13.38 4.17 9.57
C PRO A 158 -12.38 5.24 9.07
N ARG A 159 -12.08 5.27 7.77
CA ARG A 159 -11.04 6.13 7.16
C ARG A 159 -11.22 7.62 7.41
N ILE A 160 -12.44 8.15 7.16
CA ILE A 160 -12.73 9.57 7.35
C ILE A 160 -12.54 10.00 8.80
N PRO A 161 -13.14 9.31 9.81
CA PRO A 161 -12.84 9.57 11.22
C PRO A 161 -11.36 9.48 11.57
N PHE A 162 -10.65 8.46 11.06
CA PHE A 162 -9.22 8.28 11.28
C PHE A 162 -8.42 9.49 10.77
N LEU A 163 -8.54 9.82 9.49
CA LEU A 163 -7.83 10.94 8.86
C LEU A 163 -8.15 12.28 9.55
N ARG A 164 -9.41 12.49 9.92
CA ARG A 164 -9.85 13.70 10.64
C ARG A 164 -9.23 13.83 12.03
N SER A 165 -8.96 12.70 12.70
CA SER A 165 -8.41 12.69 14.06
C SER A 165 -6.90 12.92 14.12
N LEU A 166 -6.17 12.75 13.03
CA LEU A 166 -4.71 12.83 13.01
C LEU A 166 -4.15 14.17 13.55
N PRO A 167 -4.70 15.34 13.20
CA PRO A 167 -4.19 16.61 13.75
C PRO A 167 -4.27 16.70 15.28
N GLU A 168 -5.33 16.15 15.88
CA GLU A 168 -5.51 16.17 17.32
C GLU A 168 -4.70 15.09 18.04
N ARG A 169 -4.53 13.93 17.42
CA ARG A 169 -3.89 12.75 18.03
C ARG A 169 -2.37 12.82 18.00
N VAL A 170 -1.80 13.40 16.93
CA VAL A 170 -0.34 13.40 16.68
C VAL A 170 0.19 14.77 16.25
N ASP A 171 -0.64 15.83 16.34
CA ASP A 171 -0.30 17.20 15.97
C ASP A 171 0.45 17.29 14.62
N ALA A 172 -0.10 16.64 13.60
CA ALA A 172 0.46 16.65 12.26
C ALA A 172 -0.43 17.43 11.29
N ARG A 173 0.19 18.19 10.38
CA ARG A 173 -0.50 19.03 9.39
C ARG A 173 -0.16 18.69 7.96
N ARG A 174 0.60 17.62 7.74
CA ARG A 174 1.03 17.16 6.43
C ARG A 174 1.01 15.62 6.36
N LEU A 175 0.43 15.10 5.28
CA LEU A 175 0.39 13.67 4.99
C LEU A 175 1.13 13.38 3.70
N LEU A 176 1.86 12.29 3.65
CA LEU A 176 2.36 11.67 2.44
C LEU A 176 1.67 10.33 2.28
N ILE A 177 0.88 10.19 1.23
CA ILE A 177 -0.02 9.06 1.03
C ILE A 177 0.38 8.31 -0.24
N ARG A 178 0.39 7.00 -0.15
CA ARG A 178 0.51 6.08 -1.27
C ARG A 178 -0.55 5.00 -1.12
N VAL A 179 -1.40 4.83 -2.14
CA VAL A 179 -2.51 3.87 -2.14
C VAL A 179 -2.67 3.21 -3.51
N PRO A 180 -3.19 1.98 -3.61
CA PRO A 180 -3.44 1.33 -4.89
C PRO A 180 -4.54 2.06 -5.68
N ALA A 181 -4.30 2.20 -6.99
CA ALA A 181 -5.26 2.77 -7.91
C ALA A 181 -6.25 1.71 -8.40
N LEU A 182 -7.55 2.00 -8.31
CA LEU A 182 -8.61 1.13 -8.81
C LEU A 182 -8.52 0.93 -10.34
N ASN A 183 -8.05 1.95 -11.06
CA ASN A 183 -7.87 1.92 -12.52
C ASN A 183 -6.46 1.52 -12.96
N ARG A 184 -5.71 0.80 -12.12
CA ARG A 184 -4.32 0.35 -12.39
C ARG A 184 -4.19 -0.54 -13.62
N HIS A 185 -5.24 -1.27 -13.98
CA HIS A 185 -5.29 -2.12 -15.17
C HIS A 185 -6.75 -2.34 -15.61
N TRP A 186 -6.99 -2.52 -16.93
CA TRP A 186 -8.33 -2.74 -17.50
C TRP A 186 -9.04 -4.00 -16.98
N THR A 187 -8.31 -4.98 -16.50
CA THR A 187 -8.88 -6.20 -15.90
C THR A 187 -9.59 -5.95 -14.58
N VAL A 188 -9.27 -4.86 -13.87
CA VAL A 188 -9.88 -4.54 -12.56
C VAL A 188 -11.38 -4.23 -12.72
N PRO A 189 -11.81 -3.26 -13.54
CA PRO A 189 -13.23 -3.02 -13.77
C PRO A 189 -13.94 -4.23 -14.42
N LEU A 190 -13.24 -5.02 -15.25
CA LEU A 190 -13.79 -6.24 -15.81
C LEU A 190 -14.04 -7.32 -14.75
N ALA A 191 -13.11 -7.53 -13.83
CA ALA A 191 -13.29 -8.46 -12.72
C ALA A 191 -14.51 -8.07 -11.87
N ARG A 192 -14.65 -6.77 -11.57
CA ARG A 192 -15.82 -6.21 -10.88
C ARG A 192 -17.13 -6.48 -11.62
N GLU A 193 -17.19 -6.24 -12.93
CA GLU A 193 -18.36 -6.51 -13.79
C GLU A 193 -18.74 -7.99 -13.77
N LEU A 194 -17.74 -8.86 -13.73
CA LEU A 194 -17.93 -10.33 -13.68
C LEU A 194 -18.23 -10.86 -12.28
N GLY A 195 -18.24 -10.03 -11.24
CA GLY A 195 -18.47 -10.43 -9.85
C GLY A 195 -17.33 -11.27 -9.27
N LEU A 196 -16.10 -10.95 -9.64
CA LEU A 196 -14.88 -11.52 -9.08
C LEU A 196 -14.24 -10.55 -8.08
N PRO A 197 -13.41 -11.03 -7.15
CA PRO A 197 -12.52 -10.16 -6.38
C PRO A 197 -11.68 -9.30 -7.34
N TYR A 198 -11.55 -8.00 -7.03
CA TYR A 198 -10.87 -7.05 -7.91
C TYR A 198 -9.90 -6.13 -7.18
N PHE A 199 -9.86 -6.16 -5.85
CA PHE A 199 -8.84 -5.49 -5.07
C PHE A 199 -7.49 -6.21 -5.22
N SER A 200 -6.40 -5.48 -5.07
CA SER A 200 -5.05 -6.03 -5.11
C SER A 200 -4.70 -6.84 -3.87
N ASP A 201 -5.37 -6.58 -2.76
CA ASP A 201 -5.27 -7.33 -1.52
C ASP A 201 -6.69 -7.66 -1.00
N PRO A 202 -6.98 -8.88 -0.54
CA PRO A 202 -8.28 -9.24 0.00
C PRO A 202 -8.67 -8.47 1.27
N ASP A 203 -7.71 -7.90 2.00
CA ASP A 203 -7.93 -7.13 3.23
C ASP A 203 -8.21 -5.64 2.95
N HIS A 204 -8.29 -5.23 1.68
CA HIS A 204 -8.67 -3.86 1.34
C HIS A 204 -10.17 -3.62 1.54
N GLU A 205 -10.49 -2.51 2.18
CA GLU A 205 -11.85 -1.97 2.29
C GLU A 205 -12.20 -1.09 1.08
N VAL A 206 -11.19 -0.52 0.44
CA VAL A 206 -11.32 0.37 -0.71
C VAL A 206 -10.06 0.35 -1.58
N GLU A 207 -10.22 0.65 -2.87
CA GLU A 207 -9.13 1.10 -3.75
C GLU A 207 -9.61 2.35 -4.47
N TYR A 208 -8.69 3.27 -4.76
CA TYR A 208 -9.04 4.63 -5.09
C TYR A 208 -8.93 4.96 -6.59
N LEU A 209 -9.86 5.80 -7.05
CA LEU A 209 -9.59 6.72 -8.16
C LEU A 209 -9.04 8.04 -7.57
N PRO A 210 -8.24 8.82 -8.32
CA PRO A 210 -7.71 10.09 -7.81
C PRO A 210 -8.77 11.02 -7.24
N ASP A 211 -9.93 11.10 -7.91
CA ASP A 211 -11.02 11.97 -7.47
C ASP A 211 -11.69 11.44 -6.19
N SER A 212 -11.88 10.12 -6.06
CA SER A 212 -12.45 9.55 -4.83
C SER A 212 -11.53 9.72 -3.62
N LEU A 213 -10.21 9.63 -3.80
CA LEU A 213 -9.25 9.94 -2.75
C LEU A 213 -9.30 11.42 -2.36
N ARG A 214 -9.40 12.31 -3.35
CA ARG A 214 -9.53 13.75 -3.11
C ARG A 214 -10.77 14.08 -2.29
N ASP A 215 -11.91 13.49 -2.66
CA ASP A 215 -13.18 13.71 -1.97
C ASP A 215 -13.13 13.20 -0.52
N GLU A 216 -12.53 12.04 -0.27
CA GLU A 216 -12.38 11.47 1.07
C GLU A 216 -11.43 12.31 1.94
N LEU A 217 -10.30 12.77 1.39
CA LEU A 217 -9.40 13.70 2.06
C LEU A 217 -10.07 15.03 2.39
N ALA A 218 -10.82 15.60 1.44
CA ALA A 218 -11.55 16.85 1.68
C ALA A 218 -12.60 16.71 2.78
N GLN A 219 -13.36 15.61 2.80
CA GLN A 219 -14.30 15.29 3.87
C GLN A 219 -13.63 15.13 5.24
N SER A 220 -12.35 14.80 5.24
CA SER A 220 -11.54 14.63 6.46
C SER A 220 -10.78 15.89 6.86
N GLY A 221 -10.97 17.00 6.12
CA GLY A 221 -10.30 18.30 6.39
C GLY A 221 -8.93 18.45 5.75
N TRP A 222 -8.55 17.57 4.80
CA TRP A 222 -7.25 17.63 4.11
C TRP A 222 -7.39 18.12 2.68
N GLU A 223 -6.51 19.01 2.26
CA GLU A 223 -6.38 19.48 0.87
C GLU A 223 -5.33 18.64 0.14
N MET A 224 -5.77 17.92 -0.89
CA MET A 224 -4.92 17.07 -1.70
C MET A 224 -4.19 17.85 -2.79
N ALA A 225 -2.87 17.74 -2.85
CA ALA A 225 -2.07 18.27 -3.96
C ALA A 225 -2.30 17.46 -5.26
N THR A 226 -1.66 17.87 -6.36
CA THR A 226 -1.70 17.09 -7.60
C THR A 226 -1.03 15.72 -7.39
N PRO A 227 -1.75 14.61 -7.61
CA PRO A 227 -1.20 13.29 -7.41
C PRO A 227 -0.23 12.88 -8.54
N THR A 228 0.72 12.03 -8.20
CA THR A 228 1.50 11.25 -9.16
C THR A 228 0.85 9.89 -9.31
N LEU A 229 0.63 9.46 -10.56
CA LEU A 229 0.15 8.11 -10.87
C LEU A 229 1.32 7.31 -11.43
N ALA A 230 1.78 6.33 -10.67
CA ALA A 230 2.90 5.48 -11.04
C ALA A 230 2.70 4.06 -10.54
N TRP A 231 3.12 3.08 -11.33
CA TRP A 231 3.15 1.67 -10.94
C TRP A 231 1.80 1.10 -10.48
N GLY A 232 0.69 1.68 -10.95
CA GLY A 232 -0.66 1.28 -10.55
C GLY A 232 -1.10 1.83 -9.19
N GLU A 233 -0.44 2.86 -8.70
CA GLU A 233 -0.70 3.50 -7.42
C GLU A 233 -0.89 5.01 -7.57
N ILE A 234 -1.51 5.63 -6.56
CA ILE A 234 -1.68 7.07 -6.40
C ILE A 234 -0.75 7.52 -5.28
N TRP A 235 0.17 8.42 -5.59
CA TRP A 235 1.13 9.01 -4.64
C TRP A 235 0.82 10.47 -4.49
N VAL A 236 0.59 10.95 -3.27
CA VAL A 236 0.15 12.33 -3.06
C VAL A 236 0.59 12.90 -1.72
N GLU A 237 0.85 14.20 -1.70
CA GLU A 237 0.92 15.01 -0.48
C GLU A 237 -0.46 15.63 -0.21
N ALA A 238 -0.87 15.62 1.06
CA ALA A 238 -2.03 16.37 1.52
C ALA A 238 -1.65 17.26 2.71
N ARG A 239 -2.29 18.42 2.81
CA ARG A 239 -2.09 19.36 3.91
C ARG A 239 -3.41 19.63 4.61
N LEU A 240 -3.34 19.83 5.92
CA LEU A 240 -4.52 20.24 6.68
C LEU A 240 -5.04 21.55 6.09
N GLY A 241 -6.32 21.56 5.70
CA GLY A 241 -6.98 22.75 5.19
C GLY A 241 -6.93 23.87 6.23
N VAL A 242 -6.67 25.09 5.79
CA VAL A 242 -6.77 26.26 6.67
C VAL A 242 -8.25 26.38 7.08
N ASP A 243 -8.53 26.47 8.37
CA ASP A 243 -9.87 26.66 8.92
C ASP A 243 -10.57 27.82 8.15
N ARG A 244 -11.30 27.48 7.12
CA ARG A 244 -12.38 28.34 6.63
C ARG A 244 -13.50 28.07 7.60
N GLY A 245 -13.58 28.92 8.66
CA GLY A 245 -14.54 28.79 9.73
C GLY A 245 -15.85 28.19 9.22
N TRP A 246 -16.18 27.00 9.70
CA TRP A 246 -17.44 26.36 9.37
C TRP A 246 -18.53 27.17 10.09
N ASP A 247 -19.01 28.22 9.41
CA ASP A 247 -20.19 28.98 9.83
C ASP A 247 -21.38 28.01 9.74
N GLY A 248 -21.73 27.44 10.86
CA GLY A 248 -22.88 26.54 11.04
C GLY A 248 -24.23 27.27 10.86
N ALA A 249 -24.37 28.01 9.78
CA ALA A 249 -25.60 28.67 9.38
C ALA A 249 -25.97 28.23 7.96
N ASN A 250 -26.62 27.05 7.88
CA ASN A 250 -27.63 26.71 6.88
C ASN A 250 -28.05 25.24 7.07
N LEU A 251 -28.99 25.04 7.99
CA LEU A 251 -29.98 23.96 7.96
C LEU A 251 -31.36 24.60 7.85
#